data_cd02b8e5ea5b00514eb9791db7152f45
#
_entry.id   cd02b8e5ea5b00514eb9791db7152f45
#
_cell.length_a   1.000
_cell.length_b   1.000
_cell.length_c   1.000
_cell.angle_alpha   90.00
_cell.angle_beta   90.00
_cell.angle_gamma   90.00
#
_symmetry.space_group_name_H-M   'P 1'
#
loop_
_entity.id
_entity.type
_entity.pdbx_description
1 polymer ?
#
loop_
_entity_poly.entity_id
_entity_poly.type
_entity_poly.pdbx_seq_one_letter_code
_entity_poly.pdbx_strand_id
1 'polypeptide(L)' 'MDVDFIFQVAGIGIIVAVLHQLLQRSGREEQAMLTTLAGLIVVLIMVVNEIGNLFETVKSVFGL' A
#
# COMPACT_ATOMS: atom_id res chain seq x y z
N MET A 1 11.22 10.04 6.25
CA MET A 1 10.54 9.11 5.37
C MET A 1 11.55 8.25 4.64
N ASP A 2 11.34 6.97 4.67
CA ASP A 2 12.29 6.02 4.13
C ASP A 2 12.04 5.81 2.65
N VAL A 3 13.09 5.91 1.83
CA VAL A 3 12.98 5.65 0.39
C VAL A 3 12.53 4.21 0.15
N ASP A 4 12.98 3.28 0.98
CA ASP A 4 12.58 1.87 0.90
C ASP A 4 11.08 1.69 1.04
N PHE A 5 10.45 2.46 1.93
CA PHE A 5 9.00 2.43 2.11
C PHE A 5 8.29 2.84 0.82
N ILE A 6 8.76 3.91 0.18
CA ILE A 6 8.20 4.39 -1.08
C ILE A 6 8.32 3.32 -2.16
N PHE A 7 9.47 2.67 -2.26
CA PHE A 7 9.69 1.58 -3.22
C PHE A 7 8.78 0.39 -2.93
N GLN A 8 8.56 0.06 -1.67
CA GLN A 8 7.66 -1.04 -1.30
C GLN A 8 6.23 -0.74 -1.75
N VAL A 9 5.74 0.45 -1.48
CA VAL A 9 4.39 0.86 -1.89
C VAL A 9 4.27 0.86 -3.41
N ALA A 10 5.27 1.40 -4.10
CA ALA A 10 5.28 1.43 -5.56
C ALA A 10 5.30 0.01 -6.14
N GLY A 11 6.09 -0.90 -5.56
CA GLY A 11 6.15 -2.29 -5.98
C GLY A 11 4.81 -3.00 -5.84
N ILE A 12 4.14 -2.82 -4.72
CA ILE A 12 2.81 -3.38 -4.50
C ILE A 12 1.83 -2.82 -5.54
N GLY A 13 1.88 -1.52 -5.80
CA GLY A 13 1.01 -0.90 -6.79
C GLY A 13 1.22 -1.46 -8.19
N ILE A 14 2.46 -1.68 -8.59
CA ILE A 14 2.77 -2.27 -9.90
C ILE A 14 2.24 -3.70 -9.98
N ILE A 15 2.48 -4.51 -8.95
CA ILE A 15 2.01 -5.90 -8.91
C ILE A 15 0.49 -5.94 -9.01
N VAL A 16 -0.19 -5.12 -8.23
CA VAL A 16 -1.65 -5.05 -8.24
C VAL A 16 -2.17 -4.62 -9.62
N ALA A 17 -1.52 -3.63 -10.23
CA ALA A 17 -1.93 -3.15 -11.56
C ALA A 17 -1.81 -4.26 -12.61
N VAL A 18 -0.74 -5.02 -12.59
CA VAL A 18 -0.52 -6.13 -13.53
C VAL A 18 -1.57 -7.22 -13.30
N LEU A 19 -1.79 -7.62 -12.05
CA LEU A 19 -2.81 -8.62 -11.72
C LEU A 19 -4.21 -8.17 -12.13
N HIS A 20 -4.52 -6.91 -11.89
CA HIS A 20 -5.80 -6.34 -12.28
C HIS A 20 -6.03 -6.46 -13.79
N GLN A 21 -5.04 -6.08 -14.58
CA GLN A 21 -5.13 -6.17 -16.04
C GLN A 21 -5.27 -7.60 -16.51
N LEU A 22 -4.52 -8.53 -15.94
CA LEU A 22 -4.59 -9.94 -16.30
C LEU A 22 -5.97 -10.51 -16.02
N LEU A 23 -6.53 -10.20 -14.87
CA LEU A 23 -7.85 -10.69 -14.47
C LEU A 23 -8.95 -10.10 -15.37
N GLN A 24 -8.84 -8.82 -15.72
CA GLN A 24 -9.79 -8.19 -16.64
C GLN A 24 -9.78 -8.85 -18.01
N ARG A 25 -8.59 -9.13 -18.54
CA ARG A 25 -8.46 -9.77 -19.84
C ARG A 25 -9.00 -11.18 -19.85
N SER A 26 -8.97 -11.86 -18.69
CA SER A 26 -9.51 -13.20 -18.55
C SER A 26 -11.03 -13.22 -18.33
N GLY A 27 -11.68 -12.08 -18.33
CA GLY A 27 -13.12 -11.96 -18.11
C GLY A 27 -13.53 -12.04 -16.65
N ARG A 28 -12.58 -11.87 -15.73
CA ARG A 28 -12.83 -11.94 -14.28
C ARG A 28 -12.80 -10.55 -13.67
N GLU A 29 -13.74 -9.71 -14.10
CA GLU A 29 -13.78 -8.31 -13.67
C GLU A 29 -14.01 -8.16 -12.17
N GLU A 30 -14.87 -8.99 -11.58
CA GLU A 30 -15.12 -8.94 -10.13
C GLU A 30 -13.87 -9.27 -9.34
N GLN A 31 -13.13 -10.28 -9.77
CA GLN A 31 -11.89 -10.68 -9.11
C GLN A 31 -10.80 -9.63 -9.29
N ALA A 32 -10.77 -8.96 -10.45
CA ALA A 32 -9.85 -7.85 -10.68
C ALA A 32 -10.10 -6.72 -9.69
N MET A 33 -11.37 -6.39 -9.46
CA MET A 33 -11.76 -5.36 -8.50
C MET A 33 -11.36 -5.75 -7.08
N LEU A 34 -11.61 -7.01 -6.69
CA LEU A 34 -11.23 -7.51 -5.37
C LEU A 34 -9.72 -7.45 -5.15
N THR A 35 -8.94 -7.77 -6.17
CA THR A 35 -7.47 -7.70 -6.11
C THR A 35 -7.02 -6.26 -5.85
N THR A 36 -7.61 -5.30 -6.56
CA THR A 36 -7.30 -3.88 -6.38
C THR A 36 -7.66 -3.41 -4.97
N LEU A 37 -8.83 -3.81 -4.47
CA LEU A 37 -9.25 -3.45 -3.13
C LEU A 37 -8.33 -4.05 -2.07
N ALA A 38 -7.93 -5.30 -2.23
CA ALA A 38 -7.01 -5.95 -1.31
C ALA A 38 -5.65 -5.23 -1.28
N GLY A 39 -5.12 -4.87 -2.45
CA GLY A 39 -3.88 -4.12 -2.56
C GLY A 39 -3.98 -2.77 -1.89
N LEU A 40 -5.10 -2.08 -2.06
CA LEU A 40 -5.34 -0.79 -1.44
C LEU A 40 -5.36 -0.92 0.09
N ILE A 41 -6.02 -1.95 0.61
CA ILE A 41 -6.07 -2.20 2.05
C ILE A 41 -4.66 -2.44 2.61
N VAL A 42 -3.86 -3.26 1.93
CA VAL A 42 -2.47 -3.53 2.36
C VAL A 42 -1.66 -2.24 2.41
N VAL A 43 -1.75 -1.41 1.38
CA VAL A 43 -1.04 -0.14 1.32
C VAL A 43 -1.51 0.79 2.42
N LEU A 44 -2.82 0.85 2.68
CA LEU A 44 -3.36 1.69 3.75
C LEU A 44 -2.85 1.26 5.12
N ILE A 45 -2.76 -0.05 5.37
CA ILE A 45 -2.20 -0.55 6.63
C ILE A 45 -0.75 -0.12 6.77
N MET A 46 0.04 -0.23 5.71
CA MET A 46 1.44 0.18 5.71
C MET A 46 1.57 1.69 5.98
N VAL A 47 0.73 2.50 5.35
CA VAL A 47 0.75 3.96 5.54
C VAL A 47 0.36 4.33 6.96
N VAL A 48 -0.68 3.71 7.52
CA VAL A 48 -1.10 3.96 8.90
C VAL A 48 0.01 3.63 9.89
N ASN A 49 0.69 2.51 9.69
CA ASN A 49 1.83 2.13 10.54
C ASN A 49 2.96 3.16 10.45
N GLU A 50 3.24 3.66 9.27
CA GLU A 50 4.27 4.67 9.07
C GLU A 50 3.91 5.99 9.73
N ILE A 51 2.65 6.39 9.67
CA ILE A 51 2.14 7.58 10.36
C ILE A 51 2.31 7.42 11.88
N GLY A 52 2.02 6.23 12.42
CA GLY A 52 2.22 5.94 13.83
C GLY A 52 3.67 6.12 14.24
N ASN A 53 4.60 5.62 13.44
CA ASN A 53 6.04 5.80 13.68
C ASN A 53 6.44 7.27 13.65
N LEU A 54 5.85 8.03 12.73
CA LEU A 54 6.11 9.46 12.64
C LEU A 54 5.66 10.18 13.90
N PHE A 55 4.49 9.86 14.42
CA PHE A 55 3.99 10.44 15.67
C PHE A 55 4.90 10.14 16.84
N GLU A 56 5.38 8.91 16.94
CA GLU A 56 6.32 8.53 18.00
C GLU A 56 7.63 9.32 17.90
N THR A 57 8.13 9.50 16.70
CA THR A 57 9.33 10.29 16.44
C THR A 57 9.11 11.74 16.88
N VAL A 58 7.98 12.33 16.53
CA VAL A 58 7.64 13.70 16.93
C VAL A 58 7.57 13.82 18.44
N LYS A 59 6.91 12.88 19.12
CA LYS A 59 6.84 12.85 20.57
C LYS A 59 8.23 12.76 21.19
N SER A 60 9.08 11.93 20.63
CA SER A 60 10.44 11.74 21.13
C SER A 60 11.26 13.02 20.99
N VAL A 61 11.13 13.72 19.86
CA VAL A 61 11.86 14.97 19.60
C VAL A 61 11.40 16.08 20.54
N PHE A 62 10.11 16.17 20.81
CA PHE A 62 9.55 17.21 21.68
C PHE A 62 9.46 16.81 23.14
N GLY A 63 9.85 15.60 23.50
CA GLY A 63 9.83 15.13 24.86
C GLY A 63 8.43 14.90 25.42
N LEU A 64 7.49 14.64 24.53
CA LEU A 64 6.13 14.33 24.94
C LEU A 64 5.97 12.83 25.19
#